data_585fd8005fb0edbcc73b57672490b0de
#
_entry.id   585fd8005fb0edbcc73b57672490b0de
#
_cell.length_a   1.000
_cell.length_b   1.000
_cell.length_c   1.000
_cell.angle_alpha   90.00
_cell.angle_beta   90.00
_cell.angle_gamma   90.00
#
_symmetry.space_group_name_H-M   'P 1'
#
loop_
_entity.id
_entity.type
_entity.pdbx_description
1 polymer ?
#
loop_
_entity_poly.entity_id
_entity_poly.type
_entity_poly.pdbx_seq_one_letter_code
_entity_poly.pdbx_strand_id
1 'polypeptide(L)'
;VQPALSDRLGWAAFIGTPKGVNLFSQLFYAAEGKPDWCALRYTVYDTGALDPEEVERLRNGGMSETSFAREYLCDFAASGEDQLVSLTDAEAASRRVYVERDVAGQPVILGVDPARFGDDRSVIVRRQGLQVFRPIVLRGIDNMQLAARVAQEIGTLNPDAVFIDAGAGSGVIDRLRQLGHAVSEVPFGGKAIEPTLYLNRRSEMWCKMADWLRSGAIPPD
;
A
#
# COMPACT_ATOMS: atom_id res chain seq x y z
N VAL A 1 -20.54 -14.07 -9.01
CA VAL A 1 -20.47 -15.51 -9.35
C VAL A 1 -21.51 -16.30 -8.54
N GLN A 2 -21.59 -16.15 -7.21
CA GLN A 2 -22.54 -16.93 -6.38
C GLN A 2 -24.01 -16.87 -6.84
N PRO A 3 -24.62 -15.72 -7.17
CA PRO A 3 -26.01 -15.71 -7.62
C PRO A 3 -26.27 -16.55 -8.85
N ALA A 4 -25.34 -16.57 -9.80
CA ALA A 4 -25.46 -17.37 -11.02
C ALA A 4 -25.30 -18.88 -10.80
N LEU A 5 -24.65 -19.30 -9.72
CA LEU A 5 -24.47 -20.70 -9.35
C LEU A 5 -25.65 -21.23 -8.53
N SER A 6 -26.29 -20.37 -7.75
CA SER A 6 -27.37 -20.75 -6.83
C SER A 6 -28.63 -21.21 -7.56
N ASP A 7 -28.90 -20.71 -8.76
CA ASP A 7 -30.09 -21.04 -9.54
C ASP A 7 -30.12 -22.48 -9.99
N ARG A 8 -28.97 -23.13 -10.22
CA ARG A 8 -28.85 -24.47 -10.75
C ARG A 8 -27.94 -25.40 -9.95
N LEU A 9 -27.63 -25.07 -8.70
CA LEU A 9 -26.65 -25.78 -7.88
C LEU A 9 -25.34 -26.03 -8.65
N GLY A 10 -24.91 -25.04 -9.38
CA GLY A 10 -23.69 -25.07 -10.19
C GLY A 10 -22.43 -24.97 -9.34
N TRP A 11 -21.30 -25.23 -9.96
CA TRP A 11 -19.99 -25.08 -9.36
C TRP A 11 -19.11 -24.15 -10.20
N ALA A 12 -18.06 -23.59 -9.59
CA ALA A 12 -17.05 -22.79 -10.26
C ALA A 12 -15.65 -23.25 -9.85
N ALA A 13 -14.73 -23.26 -10.82
CA ALA A 13 -13.32 -23.48 -10.58
C ALA A 13 -12.55 -22.20 -10.86
N PHE A 14 -11.66 -21.84 -9.95
CA PHE A 14 -10.70 -20.75 -10.10
C PHE A 14 -9.33 -21.39 -10.26
N ILE A 15 -8.69 -21.20 -11.40
CA ILE A 15 -7.40 -21.81 -11.72
C ILE A 15 -6.44 -20.69 -12.10
N GLY A 16 -5.23 -20.71 -11.57
CA GLY A 16 -4.21 -19.73 -11.90
C GLY A 16 -2.94 -19.90 -11.09
N THR A 17 -1.93 -19.15 -11.47
CA THR A 17 -0.68 -19.03 -10.75
C THR A 17 -0.80 -17.88 -9.72
N PRO A 18 -0.22 -18.01 -8.53
CA PRO A 18 -0.20 -16.94 -7.55
C PRO A 18 0.44 -15.64 -8.09
N LYS A 19 -0.22 -14.51 -7.82
CA LYS A 19 0.31 -13.17 -8.13
C LYS A 19 0.18 -12.27 -6.91
N GLY A 20 0.81 -12.66 -5.81
CA GLY A 20 0.74 -11.94 -4.55
C GLY A 20 -0.63 -12.06 -3.86
N VAL A 21 -0.87 -11.15 -2.89
CA VAL A 21 -2.12 -11.14 -2.12
C VAL A 21 -3.20 -10.39 -2.91
N ASN A 22 -4.19 -11.11 -3.37
CA ASN A 22 -5.31 -10.60 -4.15
C ASN A 22 -6.57 -11.45 -3.90
N LEU A 23 -7.65 -11.19 -4.65
CA LEU A 23 -8.90 -11.94 -4.50
C LEU A 23 -8.70 -13.46 -4.67
N PHE A 24 -7.81 -13.90 -5.56
CA PHE A 24 -7.54 -15.32 -5.77
C PHE A 24 -6.90 -15.97 -4.54
N SER A 25 -5.89 -15.32 -3.94
CA SER A 25 -5.28 -15.80 -2.69
C SER A 25 -6.26 -15.77 -1.53
N GLN A 26 -7.10 -14.74 -1.42
CA GLN A 26 -8.14 -14.65 -0.40
C GLN A 26 -9.14 -15.79 -0.52
N LEU A 27 -9.59 -16.11 -1.73
CA LEU A 27 -10.50 -17.25 -1.98
C LEU A 27 -9.83 -18.56 -1.62
N PHE A 28 -8.56 -18.74 -1.96
CA PHE A 28 -7.80 -19.95 -1.66
C PHE A 28 -7.71 -20.19 -0.15
N TYR A 29 -7.25 -19.21 0.61
CA TYR A 29 -7.13 -19.32 2.08
C TYR A 29 -8.49 -19.39 2.77
N ALA A 30 -9.49 -18.66 2.27
CA ALA A 30 -10.85 -18.70 2.82
C ALA A 30 -11.59 -20.02 2.53
N ALA A 31 -11.09 -20.85 1.63
CA ALA A 31 -11.66 -22.17 1.33
C ALA A 31 -11.28 -23.21 2.39
N GLU A 32 -10.22 -22.99 3.16
CA GLU A 32 -9.77 -23.90 4.19
C GLU A 32 -10.86 -24.15 5.25
N GLY A 33 -11.15 -25.42 5.52
CA GLY A 33 -12.16 -25.82 6.49
C GLY A 33 -13.63 -25.66 6.06
N LYS A 34 -13.91 -25.21 4.84
CA LYS A 34 -15.29 -25.07 4.33
C LYS A 34 -15.72 -26.32 3.55
N PRO A 35 -16.86 -26.96 3.92
CA PRO A 35 -17.29 -28.22 3.30
C PRO A 35 -17.62 -28.10 1.82
N ASP A 36 -18.06 -26.91 1.36
CA ASP A 36 -18.47 -26.68 -0.04
C ASP A 36 -17.32 -26.13 -0.92
N TRP A 37 -16.10 -26.07 -0.37
CA TRP A 37 -14.93 -25.56 -1.08
C TRP A 37 -13.82 -26.60 -1.11
N CYS A 38 -13.09 -26.62 -2.23
CA CYS A 38 -11.88 -27.40 -2.40
C CYS A 38 -10.74 -26.45 -2.83
N ALA A 39 -9.71 -26.33 -2.02
CA ALA A 39 -8.49 -25.59 -2.36
C ALA A 39 -7.36 -26.58 -2.58
N LEU A 40 -6.80 -26.58 -3.78
CA LEU A 40 -5.71 -27.45 -4.19
C LEU A 40 -4.52 -26.61 -4.61
N ARG A 41 -3.33 -26.98 -4.17
CA ARG A 41 -2.06 -26.40 -4.58
C ARG A 41 -1.15 -27.54 -5.03
N TYR A 42 -0.64 -27.41 -6.23
CA TYR A 42 0.31 -28.36 -6.80
C TYR A 42 1.55 -27.60 -7.25
N THR A 43 2.67 -27.93 -6.66
CA THR A 43 3.99 -27.44 -7.08
C THR A 43 4.53 -28.28 -8.24
N VAL A 44 5.60 -27.83 -8.86
CA VAL A 44 6.31 -28.59 -9.89
C VAL A 44 6.81 -29.93 -9.37
N TYR A 45 7.13 -30.01 -8.08
CA TYR A 45 7.58 -31.24 -7.43
C TYR A 45 6.44 -32.22 -7.15
N ASP A 46 5.23 -31.72 -6.90
CA ASP A 46 4.06 -32.56 -6.64
C ASP A 46 3.52 -33.20 -7.92
N THR A 47 3.64 -32.51 -9.04
CA THR A 47 3.05 -32.97 -10.32
C THR A 47 3.95 -33.89 -11.10
N GLY A 48 5.28 -33.80 -10.92
CA GLY A 48 6.24 -34.50 -11.77
C GLY A 48 6.13 -34.17 -13.26
N ALA A 49 5.51 -33.02 -13.60
CA ALA A 49 5.27 -32.62 -14.98
C ALA A 49 6.57 -32.24 -15.72
N LEU A 50 7.59 -31.86 -14.99
CA LEU A 50 8.91 -31.58 -15.51
C LEU A 50 9.94 -32.55 -14.93
N ASP A 51 10.95 -32.85 -15.74
CA ASP A 51 12.11 -33.61 -15.27
C ASP A 51 12.85 -32.85 -14.17
N PRO A 52 13.33 -33.50 -13.09
CA PRO A 52 14.06 -32.83 -12.02
C PRO A 52 15.28 -32.04 -12.50
N GLU A 53 16.02 -32.53 -13.50
CA GLU A 53 17.16 -31.81 -14.08
C GLU A 53 16.73 -30.52 -14.77
N GLU A 54 15.57 -30.55 -15.43
CA GLU A 54 14.98 -29.35 -16.05
C GLU A 54 14.52 -28.33 -15.00
N VAL A 55 13.94 -28.78 -13.89
CA VAL A 55 13.57 -27.90 -12.76
C VAL A 55 14.78 -27.17 -12.21
N GLU A 56 15.90 -27.90 -11.99
CA GLU A 56 17.14 -27.31 -11.52
C GLU A 56 17.76 -26.37 -12.55
N ARG A 57 17.67 -26.71 -13.84
CA ARG A 57 18.13 -25.84 -14.93
C ARG A 57 17.35 -24.53 -14.97
N LEU A 58 16.06 -24.57 -14.80
CA LEU A 58 15.18 -23.37 -14.75
C LEU A 58 15.50 -22.52 -13.52
N ARG A 59 15.70 -23.13 -12.38
CA ARG A 59 16.04 -22.45 -11.12
C ARG A 59 17.38 -21.73 -11.21
N ASN A 60 18.38 -22.38 -11.84
CA ASN A 60 19.74 -21.83 -11.98
C ASN A 60 19.92 -21.01 -13.25
N GLY A 61 18.94 -21.00 -14.16
CA GLY A 61 19.00 -20.41 -15.50
C GLY A 61 18.74 -18.90 -15.60
N GLY A 62 18.80 -18.17 -14.47
CA GLY A 62 18.64 -16.70 -14.46
C GLY A 62 17.23 -16.22 -14.08
N MET A 63 16.31 -17.13 -13.74
CA MET A 63 15.04 -16.77 -13.12
C MET A 63 15.28 -16.33 -11.66
N SER A 64 14.60 -15.25 -11.21
CA SER A 64 14.67 -14.87 -9.80
C SER A 64 14.05 -15.94 -8.92
N GLU A 65 14.58 -16.14 -7.69
CA GLU A 65 13.99 -17.05 -6.71
C GLU A 65 12.51 -16.73 -6.44
N THR A 66 12.15 -15.45 -6.47
CA THR A 66 10.77 -14.98 -6.31
C THR A 66 9.88 -15.45 -7.45
N SER A 67 10.35 -15.33 -8.70
CA SER A 67 9.63 -15.80 -9.87
C SER A 67 9.51 -17.33 -9.86
N PHE A 68 10.56 -18.04 -9.47
CA PHE A 68 10.53 -19.49 -9.34
C PHE A 68 9.53 -19.94 -8.25
N ALA A 69 9.56 -19.30 -7.08
CA ALA A 69 8.62 -19.59 -5.99
C ALA A 69 7.16 -19.37 -6.43
N ARG A 70 6.89 -18.29 -7.16
CA ARG A 70 5.55 -17.99 -7.67
C ARG A 70 5.08 -18.97 -8.72
N GLU A 71 5.87 -19.20 -9.77
CA GLU A 71 5.42 -19.95 -10.95
C GLU A 71 5.49 -21.47 -10.75
N TYR A 72 6.47 -21.96 -9.99
CA TYR A 72 6.74 -23.39 -9.84
C TYR A 72 6.41 -23.95 -8.45
N LEU A 73 6.46 -23.11 -7.39
CA LEU A 73 6.10 -23.55 -6.04
C LEU A 73 4.72 -23.05 -5.60
N CYS A 74 4.01 -22.30 -6.44
CA CYS A 74 2.70 -21.74 -6.15
C CYS A 74 2.67 -20.96 -4.82
N ASP A 75 3.71 -20.15 -4.57
CA ASP A 75 3.82 -19.36 -3.35
C ASP A 75 3.12 -18.02 -3.53
N PHE A 76 2.02 -17.79 -2.80
CA PHE A 76 1.29 -16.53 -2.78
C PHE A 76 2.06 -15.41 -2.09
N ALA A 77 2.96 -15.73 -1.17
CA ALA A 77 3.77 -14.74 -0.47
C ALA A 77 4.97 -14.27 -1.30
N ALA A 78 5.35 -15.02 -2.34
CA ALA A 78 6.39 -14.61 -3.26
C ALA A 78 5.98 -13.31 -3.96
N SER A 79 6.66 -12.19 -3.61
CA SER A 79 6.41 -10.87 -4.21
C SER A 79 6.66 -10.96 -5.70
N GLY A 80 5.69 -10.58 -6.53
CA GLY A 80 5.93 -10.40 -7.96
C GLY A 80 6.99 -9.33 -8.19
N GLU A 81 7.77 -9.43 -9.25
CA GLU A 81 8.73 -8.38 -9.67
C GLU A 81 8.04 -7.02 -9.88
N ASP A 82 6.71 -7.04 -10.06
CA ASP A 82 5.86 -5.86 -10.21
C ASP A 82 5.35 -5.26 -8.88
N GLN A 83 5.67 -5.85 -7.73
CA GLN A 83 5.26 -5.32 -6.44
C GLN A 83 6.28 -4.32 -5.91
N LEU A 84 5.87 -3.06 -5.82
CA LEU A 84 6.69 -2.00 -5.25
C LEU A 84 6.94 -2.18 -3.74
N VAL A 85 5.96 -2.71 -3.02
CA VAL A 85 6.04 -3.02 -1.58
C VAL A 85 5.66 -4.47 -1.36
N SER A 86 6.55 -5.25 -0.73
CA SER A 86 6.24 -6.63 -0.36
C SER A 86 5.31 -6.67 0.87
N LEU A 87 4.49 -7.72 0.96
CA LEU A 87 3.68 -7.95 2.16
C LEU A 87 4.57 -8.08 3.40
N THR A 88 5.71 -8.74 3.27
CA THR A 88 6.69 -8.90 4.36
C THR A 88 7.19 -7.57 4.88
N ASP A 89 7.53 -6.61 3.99
CA ASP A 89 7.95 -5.27 4.39
C ASP A 89 6.83 -4.50 5.08
N ALA A 90 5.60 -4.59 4.56
CA ALA A 90 4.44 -3.94 5.15
C ALA A 90 4.12 -4.50 6.55
N GLU A 91 4.13 -5.84 6.73
CA GLU A 91 3.94 -6.48 8.02
C GLU A 91 5.08 -6.16 9.00
N ALA A 92 6.33 -6.16 8.55
CA ALA A 92 7.46 -5.79 9.39
C ALA A 92 7.33 -4.33 9.85
N ALA A 93 6.93 -3.42 8.98
CA ALA A 93 6.69 -2.02 9.32
C ALA A 93 5.52 -1.84 10.31
N SER A 94 4.44 -2.63 10.19
CA SER A 94 3.29 -2.57 11.11
C SER A 94 3.58 -3.13 12.50
N ARG A 95 4.56 -4.04 12.61
CA ARG A 95 5.02 -4.60 13.91
C ARG A 95 6.12 -3.76 14.55
N ARG A 96 6.76 -2.86 13.81
CA ARG A 96 7.83 -2.01 14.31
C ARG A 96 7.26 -0.87 15.13
N VAL A 97 7.87 -0.60 16.26
CA VAL A 97 7.47 0.48 17.18
C VAL A 97 8.69 1.33 17.51
N TYR A 98 8.57 2.63 17.32
CA TYR A 98 9.52 3.61 17.82
C TYR A 98 8.91 4.29 19.05
N VAL A 99 9.66 4.36 20.14
CA VAL A 99 9.23 5.09 21.34
C VAL A 99 9.52 6.59 21.18
N GLU A 100 8.89 7.42 21.99
CA GLU A 100 8.97 8.88 21.88
C GLU A 100 10.42 9.42 21.80
N ARG A 101 11.34 8.85 22.60
CA ARG A 101 12.76 9.24 22.59
C ARG A 101 13.45 8.97 21.24
N ASP A 102 13.01 7.98 20.47
CA ASP A 102 13.62 7.60 19.20
C ASP A 102 13.24 8.57 18.08
N VAL A 103 12.13 9.27 18.24
CA VAL A 103 11.63 10.27 17.28
C VAL A 103 11.73 11.71 17.80
N ALA A 104 12.08 11.90 19.08
CA ALA A 104 12.26 13.22 19.67
C ALA A 104 13.31 14.01 18.87
N GLY A 105 12.98 15.27 18.53
CA GLY A 105 13.86 16.11 17.72
C GLY A 105 13.88 15.80 16.23
N GLN A 106 13.18 14.76 15.78
CA GLN A 106 12.99 14.50 14.34
C GLN A 106 11.87 15.38 13.77
N PRO A 107 11.99 15.79 12.49
CA PRO A 107 10.97 16.62 11.86
C PRO A 107 9.57 16.02 11.92
N VAL A 108 8.59 16.85 12.28
CA VAL A 108 7.17 16.53 12.24
C VAL A 108 6.60 16.95 10.91
N ILE A 109 6.08 16.00 10.16
CA ILE A 109 5.52 16.23 8.82
C ILE A 109 4.03 15.85 8.84
N LEU A 110 3.20 16.73 8.29
CA LEU A 110 1.80 16.43 8.01
C LEU A 110 1.61 16.19 6.51
N GLY A 111 0.94 15.09 6.16
CA GLY A 111 0.44 14.81 4.82
C GLY A 111 -1.08 14.88 4.82
N VAL A 112 -1.68 15.54 3.85
CA VAL A 112 -3.12 15.69 3.72
C VAL A 112 -3.55 15.21 2.34
N ASP A 113 -4.49 14.27 2.32
CA ASP A 113 -5.17 13.79 1.13
C ASP A 113 -6.63 14.23 1.18
N PRO A 114 -6.99 15.32 0.50
CA PRO A 114 -8.35 15.82 0.45
C PRO A 114 -9.21 14.98 -0.50
N ALA A 115 -10.37 14.52 -0.02
CA ALA A 115 -11.38 13.92 -0.86
C ALA A 115 -12.39 14.98 -1.37
N ARG A 116 -12.92 14.76 -2.57
CA ARG A 116 -14.10 15.49 -3.05
C ARG A 116 -15.38 14.88 -2.45
N PHE A 117 -16.48 15.64 -2.56
CA PHE A 117 -17.81 15.21 -2.09
C PHE A 117 -18.16 13.78 -2.53
N GLY A 118 -18.71 13.00 -1.59
CA GLY A 118 -19.15 11.62 -1.81
C GLY A 118 -18.70 10.69 -0.67
N ASP A 119 -18.60 9.41 -0.98
CA ASP A 119 -18.19 8.37 -0.01
C ASP A 119 -16.67 8.36 0.26
N ASP A 120 -15.91 9.18 -0.45
CA ASP A 120 -14.46 9.29 -0.31
C ASP A 120 -14.07 9.91 1.05
N ARG A 121 -12.87 9.59 1.50
CA ARG A 121 -12.36 9.99 2.81
C ARG A 121 -11.23 10.98 2.65
N SER A 122 -11.32 12.11 3.34
CA SER A 122 -10.14 12.96 3.55
C SER A 122 -9.28 12.38 4.66
N VAL A 123 -7.98 12.40 4.48
CA VAL A 123 -7.04 11.78 5.43
C VAL A 123 -5.93 12.76 5.80
N ILE A 124 -5.63 12.86 7.10
CA ILE A 124 -4.47 13.60 7.62
C ILE A 124 -3.54 12.58 8.27
N VAL A 125 -2.29 12.56 7.83
CA VAL A 125 -1.25 11.66 8.34
C VAL A 125 -0.15 12.48 8.99
N ARG A 126 0.22 12.14 10.23
CA ARG A 126 1.43 12.64 10.89
C ARG A 126 2.55 11.62 10.74
N ARG A 127 3.73 12.09 10.33
CA ARG A 127 4.99 11.36 10.40
C ARG A 127 5.99 12.16 11.22
N GLN A 128 6.75 11.47 12.08
CA GLN A 128 7.88 12.06 12.78
C GLN A 128 9.07 11.10 12.71
N GLY A 129 10.14 11.49 12.06
CA GLY A 129 11.25 10.59 11.78
C GLY A 129 10.79 9.33 11.04
N LEU A 130 11.04 8.17 11.63
CA LEU A 130 10.66 6.87 11.10
C LEU A 130 9.29 6.37 11.62
N GLN A 131 8.55 7.14 12.40
CA GLN A 131 7.23 6.76 12.90
C GLN A 131 6.11 7.49 12.14
N VAL A 132 5.18 6.73 11.57
CA VAL A 132 3.87 7.20 11.14
C VAL A 132 2.86 6.96 12.26
N PHE A 133 2.09 7.95 12.61
CA PHE A 133 1.04 7.86 13.61
C PHE A 133 -0.31 7.50 12.97
N ARG A 134 -1.26 7.08 13.79
CA ARG A 134 -2.58 6.70 13.30
C ARG A 134 -3.22 7.83 12.49
N PRO A 135 -3.66 7.59 11.25
CA PRO A 135 -4.26 8.60 10.40
C PRO A 135 -5.58 9.14 11.00
N ILE A 136 -5.82 10.43 10.80
CA ILE A 136 -7.13 11.03 11.04
C ILE A 136 -7.93 10.88 9.75
N VAL A 137 -9.01 10.11 9.81
CA VAL A 137 -9.86 9.82 8.66
C VAL A 137 -11.19 10.55 8.85
N LEU A 138 -11.54 11.41 7.89
CA LEU A 138 -12.72 12.28 7.92
C LEU A 138 -13.62 11.94 6.73
N ARG A 139 -14.92 11.91 6.96
CA ARG A 139 -15.95 11.63 5.94
C ARG A 139 -16.98 12.73 5.90
N GLY A 140 -17.53 13.00 4.70
CA GLY A 140 -18.64 13.92 4.53
C GLY A 140 -18.34 15.36 4.94
N ILE A 141 -17.08 15.78 4.88
CA ILE A 141 -16.65 17.15 5.20
C ILE A 141 -16.30 17.92 3.92
N ASP A 142 -16.53 19.23 3.96
CA ASP A 142 -16.14 20.14 2.89
C ASP A 142 -14.69 20.65 3.05
N ASN A 143 -14.20 21.37 2.05
CA ASN A 143 -12.85 21.92 2.04
C ASN A 143 -12.60 22.91 3.18
N MET A 144 -13.63 23.64 3.62
CA MET A 144 -13.48 24.61 4.73
C MET A 144 -13.35 23.89 6.07
N GLN A 145 -14.12 22.84 6.27
CA GLN A 145 -14.06 21.97 7.45
C GLN A 145 -12.72 21.23 7.50
N LEU A 146 -12.26 20.71 6.35
CA LEU A 146 -10.95 20.08 6.29
C LEU A 146 -9.82 21.07 6.58
N ALA A 147 -9.87 22.28 6.00
CA ALA A 147 -8.87 23.33 6.26
C ALA A 147 -8.86 23.72 7.75
N ALA A 148 -10.01 23.85 8.39
CA ALA A 148 -10.10 24.13 9.82
C ALA A 148 -9.48 23.01 10.66
N ARG A 149 -9.73 21.73 10.29
CA ARG A 149 -9.13 20.60 10.97
C ARG A 149 -7.62 20.55 10.79
N VAL A 150 -7.10 20.78 9.58
CA VAL A 150 -5.66 20.85 9.32
C VAL A 150 -5.02 21.99 10.10
N ALA A 151 -5.65 23.18 10.14
CA ALA A 151 -5.16 24.32 10.93
C ALA A 151 -5.08 23.98 12.43
N GLN A 152 -6.04 23.25 12.96
CA GLN A 152 -5.99 22.76 14.35
C GLN A 152 -4.80 21.82 14.58
N GLU A 153 -4.55 20.88 13.68
CA GLU A 153 -3.39 19.98 13.78
C GLU A 153 -2.06 20.76 13.69
N ILE A 154 -1.99 21.75 12.80
CA ILE A 154 -0.81 22.65 12.71
C ILE A 154 -0.59 23.35 14.03
N GLY A 155 -1.64 23.93 14.63
CA GLY A 155 -1.53 24.65 15.91
C GLY A 155 -1.14 23.74 17.09
N THR A 156 -1.54 22.48 17.06
CA THR A 156 -1.26 21.49 18.12
C THR A 156 0.14 20.88 18.00
N LEU A 157 0.55 20.53 16.77
CA LEU A 157 1.77 19.74 16.51
C LEU A 157 2.97 20.62 16.14
N ASN A 158 2.74 21.87 15.71
CA ASN A 158 3.76 22.77 15.17
C ASN A 158 4.68 22.06 14.16
N PRO A 159 4.14 21.52 13.05
CA PRO A 159 4.89 20.68 12.12
C PRO A 159 5.94 21.51 11.36
N ASP A 160 7.05 20.86 11.04
CA ASP A 160 8.13 21.46 10.21
C ASP A 160 7.70 21.61 8.75
N ALA A 161 6.79 20.75 8.27
CA ALA A 161 6.20 20.89 6.93
C ALA A 161 4.80 20.27 6.86
N VAL A 162 3.97 20.87 5.99
CA VAL A 162 2.62 20.38 5.67
C VAL A 162 2.52 20.20 4.16
N PHE A 163 2.22 18.99 3.71
CA PHE A 163 2.07 18.64 2.31
C PHE A 163 0.61 18.30 2.02
N ILE A 164 0.04 18.86 0.95
CA ILE A 164 -1.37 18.66 0.58
C ILE A 164 -1.44 18.24 -0.88
N ASP A 165 -2.18 17.17 -1.19
CA ASP A 165 -2.44 16.79 -2.58
C ASP A 165 -3.20 17.89 -3.31
N ALA A 166 -2.65 18.27 -4.47
CA ALA A 166 -3.16 19.33 -5.31
C ALA A 166 -4.50 18.99 -5.99
N GLY A 167 -4.78 17.70 -6.21
CA GLY A 167 -5.91 17.25 -7.02
C GLY A 167 -7.26 17.78 -6.54
N ALA A 168 -7.71 17.34 -5.37
CA ALA A 168 -8.94 17.82 -4.73
C ALA A 168 -8.70 18.94 -3.72
N GLY A 169 -7.43 19.24 -3.41
CA GLY A 169 -7.02 20.06 -2.27
C GLY A 169 -6.85 21.55 -2.53
N SER A 170 -7.05 22.06 -3.74
CA SER A 170 -6.81 23.50 -4.04
C SER A 170 -7.55 24.45 -3.09
N GLY A 171 -8.82 24.21 -2.81
CA GLY A 171 -9.59 25.03 -1.86
C GLY A 171 -9.10 24.93 -0.41
N VAL A 172 -8.57 23.79 0.00
CA VAL A 172 -7.95 23.60 1.33
C VAL A 172 -6.63 24.38 1.41
N ILE A 173 -5.81 24.29 0.37
CA ILE A 173 -4.53 25.01 0.26
C ILE A 173 -4.74 26.50 0.33
N ASP A 174 -5.67 27.03 -0.49
CA ASP A 174 -5.97 28.46 -0.52
C ASP A 174 -6.46 28.96 0.84
N ARG A 175 -7.34 28.21 1.48
CA ARG A 175 -7.85 28.57 2.80
C ARG A 175 -6.79 28.58 3.88
N LEU A 176 -5.91 27.59 3.91
CA LEU A 176 -4.81 27.54 4.87
C LEU A 176 -3.81 28.67 4.66
N ARG A 177 -3.49 29.03 3.41
CA ARG A 177 -2.64 30.17 3.08
C ARG A 177 -3.28 31.50 3.52
N GLN A 178 -4.60 31.67 3.32
CA GLN A 178 -5.33 32.83 3.85
C GLN A 178 -5.29 32.95 5.38
N LEU A 179 -5.26 31.79 6.08
CA LEU A 179 -5.11 31.75 7.53
C LEU A 179 -3.64 31.97 8.00
N GLY A 180 -2.72 32.18 7.07
CA GLY A 180 -1.30 32.44 7.37
C GLY A 180 -0.45 31.18 7.56
N HIS A 181 -0.97 30.00 7.23
CA HIS A 181 -0.21 28.75 7.31
C HIS A 181 0.65 28.52 6.07
N ALA A 182 1.92 28.16 6.27
CA ALA A 182 2.80 27.73 5.19
C ALA A 182 2.48 26.27 4.84
N VAL A 183 1.95 26.02 3.64
CA VAL A 183 1.62 24.70 3.13
C VAL A 183 2.19 24.48 1.75
N SER A 184 2.69 23.27 1.50
CA SER A 184 3.27 22.83 0.23
C SER A 184 2.26 22.00 -0.55
N GLU A 185 2.02 22.44 -1.77
CA GLU A 185 1.17 21.74 -2.73
C GLU A 185 1.95 20.60 -3.39
N VAL A 186 1.35 19.42 -3.52
CA VAL A 186 1.95 18.24 -4.14
C VAL A 186 1.17 17.82 -5.38
N PRO A 187 1.61 18.21 -6.57
CA PRO A 187 1.02 17.75 -7.82
C PRO A 187 1.55 16.35 -8.17
N PHE A 188 0.75 15.31 -8.00
CA PHE A 188 1.13 13.92 -8.30
C PHE A 188 1.54 13.69 -9.77
N GLY A 189 0.91 14.40 -10.71
CA GLY A 189 1.23 14.35 -12.13
C GLY A 189 2.45 15.18 -12.54
N GLY A 190 3.05 15.93 -11.61
CA GLY A 190 4.19 16.81 -11.87
C GLY A 190 5.48 16.03 -12.20
N LYS A 191 6.49 16.79 -12.65
CA LYS A 191 7.84 16.23 -12.87
C LYS A 191 8.41 15.64 -11.58
N ALA A 192 9.11 14.51 -11.71
CA ALA A 192 9.94 13.98 -10.64
C ALA A 192 11.04 14.98 -10.25
N ILE A 193 11.51 14.92 -9.01
CA ILE A 193 12.73 15.66 -8.57
C ILE A 193 13.95 15.03 -9.26
N GLU A 194 13.95 13.70 -9.38
CA GLU A 194 14.99 12.91 -10.01
C GLU A 194 14.48 12.30 -11.33
N PRO A 195 14.37 13.11 -12.42
CA PRO A 195 13.71 12.67 -13.66
C PRO A 195 14.50 11.62 -14.44
N THR A 196 15.74 11.37 -14.08
CA THR A 196 16.58 10.29 -14.63
C THR A 196 16.20 8.92 -14.07
N LEU A 197 15.57 8.87 -12.87
CA LEU A 197 15.19 7.65 -12.18
C LEU A 197 13.69 7.39 -12.23
N TYR A 198 12.88 8.47 -12.26
CA TYR A 198 11.43 8.37 -12.10
C TYR A 198 10.68 9.11 -13.20
N LEU A 199 9.64 8.49 -13.72
CA LEU A 199 8.81 9.04 -14.79
C LEU A 199 8.10 10.35 -14.37
N ASN A 200 7.60 10.40 -13.15
CA ASN A 200 6.85 11.53 -12.61
C ASN A 200 6.93 11.56 -11.07
N ARG A 201 6.35 12.60 -10.47
CA ARG A 201 6.32 12.76 -9.01
C ARG A 201 5.67 11.59 -8.29
N ARG A 202 4.59 11.03 -8.84
CA ARG A 202 3.89 9.89 -8.23
C ARG A 202 4.80 8.68 -8.12
N SER A 203 5.46 8.28 -9.22
CA SER A 203 6.37 7.13 -9.20
C SER A 203 7.54 7.34 -8.24
N GLU A 204 8.12 8.55 -8.21
CA GLU A 204 9.17 8.90 -7.26
C GLU A 204 8.71 8.76 -5.80
N MET A 205 7.54 9.31 -5.46
CA MET A 205 6.99 9.24 -4.09
C MET A 205 6.71 7.81 -3.66
N TRP A 206 6.14 6.99 -4.53
CA TRP A 206 5.87 5.60 -4.25
C TRP A 206 7.15 4.78 -4.03
N CYS A 207 8.17 4.96 -4.88
CA CYS A 207 9.45 4.27 -4.72
C CYS A 207 10.15 4.71 -3.42
N LYS A 208 10.22 6.01 -3.14
CA LYS A 208 10.81 6.53 -1.90
C LYS A 208 10.04 6.08 -0.65
N MET A 209 8.72 5.96 -0.73
CA MET A 209 7.91 5.40 0.36
C MET A 209 8.22 3.92 0.57
N ALA A 210 8.37 3.13 -0.50
CA ALA A 210 8.73 1.73 -0.40
C ALA A 210 10.11 1.53 0.25
N ASP A 211 11.09 2.34 -0.13
CA ASP A 211 12.42 2.31 0.50
C ASP A 211 12.37 2.73 1.98
N TRP A 212 11.60 3.77 2.30
CA TRP A 212 11.40 4.22 3.67
C TRP A 212 10.72 3.14 4.54
N LEU A 213 9.77 2.37 3.99
CA LEU A 213 9.00 1.36 4.70
C LEU A 213 9.86 0.23 5.26
N ARG A 214 11.04 -0.03 4.67
CA ARG A 214 12.00 -1.03 5.18
C ARG A 214 12.53 -0.71 6.58
N SER A 215 12.54 0.55 6.95
CA SER A 215 12.96 1.01 8.28
C SER A 215 11.85 1.76 9.04
N GLY A 216 10.87 2.30 8.35
CA GLY A 216 9.75 3.04 8.94
C GLY A 216 8.77 2.15 9.71
N ALA A 217 8.06 2.74 10.65
CA ALA A 217 6.97 2.10 11.39
C ALA A 217 5.64 2.74 10.99
N ILE A 218 4.65 1.91 10.70
CA ILE A 218 3.28 2.31 10.41
C ILE A 218 2.34 1.76 11.49
N PRO A 219 1.21 2.42 11.76
CA PRO A 219 0.26 1.90 12.74
C PRO A 219 -0.31 0.56 12.25
N PRO A 220 -0.52 -0.41 13.12
CA PRO A 220 -1.32 -1.58 12.81
C PRO A 220 -2.77 -1.17 12.54
N ASP A 221 -3.48 -1.92 11.71
CA ASP A 221 -4.92 -1.70 11.43
C ASP A 221 -5.79 -1.88 12.68
#